data_3fb2ae6a49dc74640f2f8d4885e51f9d
#
_entry.id   3fb2ae6a49dc74640f2f8d4885e51f9d
#
_cell.length_a   1.000
_cell.length_b   1.000
_cell.length_c   1.000
_cell.angle_alpha   90.00
_cell.angle_beta   90.00
_cell.angle_gamma   90.00
#
_symmetry.space_group_name_H-M   'P 1'
#
loop_
_entity.id
_entity.type
_entity.pdbx_description
1 polymer ?
#
loop_
_entity_poly.entity_id
_entity_poly.type
_entity_poly.pdbx_seq_one_letter_code
_entity_poly.pdbx_strand_id
1 'polypeptide(L)'
;MNEKHLRYIQQNRKKIGISVVILFFSIALGILIFHTIEPSFFPKPGNKIVYVAADESGNFTCDGSDDQVEINRALAYVAENPEYSTVHLKGNTTYVISDSILIGSNTVLQGDRTAVIKLEDNADWTVGKPMITQMDRSGVNRVTIKGFEIDGNHDNNLDKKRGQGYYNMIHFYDSKNIDVHGMYMHDGHGDGLKVERSSNIIFYNNKVYKLGHDGLFAIDSENIKAWNNRITCRTNGGLRAMNSNHVKFYDNVIDSFFHWSAGGAGILIEKTTGIVNDVEIYNNTIHDTYGPGLWLIGYGNSYPREEAQNVHIHHNTFYNTGTNPNINWVGGIVTSGFYDTLIENNVFDGVYHGA
;
A
#
# COMPACT_ATOMS: atom_id res chain seq x y z
N MET A 1 22.23 -25.25 -57.01
CA MET A 1 21.16 -24.50 -56.33
C MET A 1 20.82 -23.30 -57.18
N ASN A 2 19.57 -23.16 -57.68
CA ASN A 2 19.18 -22.30 -58.78
C ASN A 2 19.09 -20.84 -58.31
N GLU A 3 19.62 -19.87 -59.07
CA GLU A 3 19.63 -18.41 -58.71
C GLU A 3 18.28 -17.83 -58.33
N LYS A 4 17.19 -18.41 -58.82
CA LYS A 4 15.81 -18.05 -58.41
C LYS A 4 15.52 -18.33 -56.92
N HIS A 5 16.11 -19.36 -56.37
CA HIS A 5 15.94 -19.75 -54.98
C HIS A 5 16.69 -18.82 -54.01
N LEU A 6 17.87 -18.37 -54.43
CA LEU A 6 18.69 -17.40 -53.68
C LEU A 6 18.01 -15.99 -53.62
N ARG A 7 17.40 -15.55 -54.70
CA ARG A 7 16.68 -14.27 -54.75
C ARG A 7 15.42 -14.29 -53.89
N TYR A 8 14.70 -15.45 -53.83
CA TYR A 8 13.53 -15.62 -52.99
C TYR A 8 13.88 -15.57 -51.49
N ILE A 9 14.99 -16.21 -51.10
CA ILE A 9 15.47 -16.20 -49.68
C ILE A 9 15.95 -14.80 -49.28
N GLN A 10 16.64 -14.06 -50.18
CA GLN A 10 17.07 -12.67 -49.89
C GLN A 10 15.91 -11.70 -49.75
N GLN A 11 14.87 -11.82 -50.60
CA GLN A 11 13.67 -10.98 -50.53
C GLN A 11 12.86 -11.22 -49.25
N ASN A 12 12.75 -12.46 -48.82
CA ASN A 12 12.02 -12.81 -47.57
C ASN A 12 12.81 -12.45 -46.31
N ARG A 13 14.15 -12.54 -46.32
CA ARG A 13 14.98 -12.05 -45.19
C ARG A 13 14.85 -10.53 -44.97
N LYS A 14 14.74 -9.74 -46.03
CA LYS A 14 14.48 -8.28 -45.88
C LYS A 14 13.07 -8.00 -45.31
N LYS A 15 12.05 -8.75 -45.73
CA LYS A 15 10.69 -8.57 -45.22
C LYS A 15 10.56 -9.00 -43.73
N ILE A 16 11.22 -10.12 -43.34
CA ILE A 16 11.26 -10.57 -41.97
C ILE A 16 12.04 -9.60 -41.07
N GLY A 17 13.17 -9.07 -41.57
CA GLY A 17 13.96 -8.06 -40.82
C GLY A 17 13.18 -6.77 -40.57
N ILE A 18 12.43 -6.28 -41.55
CA ILE A 18 11.61 -5.06 -41.41
C ILE A 18 10.43 -5.31 -40.45
N SER A 19 9.78 -6.48 -40.53
CA SER A 19 8.68 -6.81 -39.62
C SER A 19 9.15 -6.95 -38.16
N VAL A 20 10.31 -7.52 -37.92
CA VAL A 20 10.89 -7.64 -36.58
C VAL A 20 11.31 -6.28 -36.03
N VAL A 21 11.88 -5.39 -36.85
CA VAL A 21 12.25 -4.03 -36.44
C VAL A 21 11.01 -3.20 -36.11
N ILE A 22 9.93 -3.29 -36.91
CA ILE A 22 8.67 -2.60 -36.62
C ILE A 22 8.03 -3.12 -35.33
N LEU A 23 8.09 -4.45 -35.06
CA LEU A 23 7.57 -5.02 -33.83
C LEU A 23 8.37 -4.56 -32.60
N PHE A 24 9.70 -4.50 -32.68
CA PHE A 24 10.53 -3.99 -31.59
C PHE A 24 10.32 -2.48 -31.34
N PHE A 25 10.15 -1.68 -32.40
CA PHE A 25 9.82 -0.25 -32.23
C PHE A 25 8.42 -0.05 -31.63
N SER A 26 7.44 -0.88 -31.99
CA SER A 26 6.09 -0.82 -31.43
C SER A 26 6.07 -1.23 -29.95
N ILE A 27 6.84 -2.24 -29.57
CA ILE A 27 6.98 -2.67 -28.17
C ILE A 27 7.78 -1.63 -27.37
N ALA A 28 8.87 -1.08 -27.90
CA ALA A 28 9.65 -0.03 -27.24
C ALA A 28 8.84 1.27 -27.07
N LEU A 29 8.05 1.66 -28.08
CA LEU A 29 7.18 2.84 -28.00
C LEU A 29 6.01 2.59 -27.04
N GLY A 30 5.45 1.39 -27.00
CA GLY A 30 4.44 0.95 -26.03
C GLY A 30 4.97 1.01 -24.61
N ILE A 31 6.18 0.51 -24.36
CA ILE A 31 6.84 0.56 -23.04
C ILE A 31 7.18 1.99 -22.65
N LEU A 32 7.63 2.86 -23.58
CA LEU A 32 7.86 4.28 -23.28
C LEU A 32 6.57 5.06 -22.97
N ILE A 33 5.47 4.75 -23.64
CA ILE A 33 4.18 5.41 -23.39
C ILE A 33 3.57 4.93 -22.07
N PHE A 34 3.80 3.68 -21.65
CA PHE A 34 3.35 3.18 -20.34
C PHE A 34 4.17 3.71 -19.15
N HIS A 35 5.36 4.29 -19.37
CA HIS A 35 6.21 4.82 -18.28
C HIS A 35 6.09 6.34 -18.07
N THR A 36 5.28 7.07 -18.84
CA THR A 36 5.24 8.53 -18.77
C THR A 36 3.86 9.14 -18.46
N ILE A 37 2.85 8.34 -18.25
CA ILE A 37 1.55 8.84 -17.80
C ILE A 37 1.20 8.11 -16.50
N GLU A 38 1.69 8.64 -15.36
CA GLU A 38 0.96 8.44 -14.11
C GLU A 38 -0.31 9.29 -14.21
N PRO A 39 -1.49 8.71 -14.41
CA PRO A 39 -2.69 9.50 -14.31
C PRO A 39 -2.81 9.92 -12.86
N SER A 40 -2.88 11.22 -12.59
CA SER A 40 -3.52 11.67 -11.37
C SER A 40 -4.97 11.15 -11.47
N PHE A 41 -5.25 10.02 -10.83
CA PHE A 41 -6.52 9.32 -10.94
C PHE A 41 -7.72 10.20 -10.55
N PHE A 42 -7.45 11.32 -9.91
CA PHE A 42 -8.49 12.23 -9.42
C PHE A 42 -8.11 13.68 -9.72
N PRO A 43 -8.67 14.27 -10.78
CA PRO A 43 -8.41 15.68 -11.11
C PRO A 43 -8.86 16.57 -9.94
N LYS A 44 -7.97 17.47 -9.53
CA LYS A 44 -8.20 18.41 -8.45
C LYS A 44 -8.70 19.76 -8.96
N PRO A 45 -9.54 20.48 -8.23
CA PRO A 45 -10.05 21.75 -8.67
C PRO A 45 -8.98 22.87 -8.72
N GLY A 46 -7.99 22.86 -7.80
CA GLY A 46 -6.92 23.87 -7.74
C GLY A 46 -5.57 23.34 -8.23
N ASN A 47 -4.64 24.23 -8.52
CA ASN A 47 -3.27 23.90 -8.92
C ASN A 47 -2.19 24.65 -8.13
N LYS A 48 -2.57 25.51 -7.19
CA LYS A 48 -1.62 26.25 -6.35
C LYS A 48 -1.15 25.39 -5.18
N ILE A 49 0.07 25.67 -4.75
CA ILE A 49 0.79 24.94 -3.70
C ILE A 49 1.03 25.90 -2.53
N VAL A 50 0.80 25.38 -1.33
CA VAL A 50 1.21 25.98 -0.06
C VAL A 50 2.43 25.22 0.44
N TYR A 51 3.50 25.95 0.78
CA TYR A 51 4.75 25.35 1.27
C TYR A 51 4.82 25.44 2.79
N VAL A 52 5.20 24.33 3.41
CA VAL A 52 5.57 24.25 4.84
C VAL A 52 7.06 23.98 4.91
N ALA A 53 7.79 24.71 5.75
CA ALA A 53 9.23 24.61 5.89
C ALA A 53 9.67 24.90 7.35
N ALA A 54 10.88 24.52 7.72
CA ALA A 54 11.50 24.89 9.00
C ALA A 54 12.24 26.23 8.93
N ASP A 55 12.18 26.92 7.81
CA ASP A 55 12.77 28.24 7.58
C ASP A 55 11.76 29.19 6.96
N GLU A 56 12.15 30.43 6.74
CA GLU A 56 11.29 31.47 6.14
C GLU A 56 10.96 31.22 4.65
N SER A 57 11.40 30.12 4.07
CA SER A 57 11.13 29.76 2.67
C SER A 57 9.74 29.16 2.44
N GLY A 58 9.00 28.81 3.50
CA GLY A 58 7.62 28.32 3.46
C GLY A 58 6.57 29.43 3.61
N ASN A 59 5.32 29.10 3.30
CA ASN A 59 4.16 29.93 3.66
C ASN A 59 3.80 29.77 5.13
N PHE A 60 4.13 28.63 5.69
CA PHE A 60 4.03 28.27 7.10
C PHE A 60 5.38 27.77 7.57
N THR A 61 5.85 28.24 8.73
CA THR A 61 7.17 27.92 9.28
C THR A 61 7.02 27.09 10.53
N CYS A 62 7.60 25.89 10.52
CA CYS A 62 7.70 24.97 11.64
C CYS A 62 8.98 25.24 12.43
N ASP A 63 8.96 24.97 13.74
CA ASP A 63 10.11 25.21 14.63
C ASP A 63 10.73 23.93 15.23
N GLY A 64 10.20 22.75 14.83
CA GLY A 64 10.66 21.44 15.29
C GLY A 64 9.96 20.94 16.55
N SER A 65 8.86 21.59 16.94
CA SER A 65 8.03 21.19 18.08
C SER A 65 6.56 21.46 17.73
N ASP A 66 5.68 20.47 17.94
CA ASP A 66 4.26 20.59 17.61
C ASP A 66 3.99 21.02 16.16
N ASP A 67 4.87 20.66 15.24
CA ASP A 67 4.83 21.06 13.83
C ASP A 67 3.52 20.69 13.12
N GLN A 68 2.72 19.78 13.70
CA GLN A 68 1.36 19.52 13.21
C GLN A 68 0.47 20.77 13.27
N VAL A 69 0.76 21.75 14.09
CA VAL A 69 -0.03 23.00 14.18
C VAL A 69 0.10 23.77 12.87
N GLU A 70 1.31 24.00 12.38
CA GLU A 70 1.58 24.72 11.13
C GLU A 70 1.14 23.90 9.92
N ILE A 71 1.38 22.59 9.93
CA ILE A 71 0.90 21.69 8.87
C ILE A 71 -0.63 21.70 8.80
N ASN A 72 -1.33 21.62 9.92
CA ASN A 72 -2.79 21.66 9.97
C ASN A 72 -3.34 23.02 9.55
N ARG A 73 -2.68 24.11 9.88
CA ARG A 73 -3.05 25.45 9.38
C ARG A 73 -2.89 25.56 7.86
N ALA A 74 -1.82 24.98 7.30
CA ALA A 74 -1.62 24.91 5.86
C ALA A 74 -2.71 24.07 5.17
N LEU A 75 -3.06 22.91 5.75
CA LEU A 75 -4.11 22.02 5.25
C LEU A 75 -5.50 22.65 5.33
N ALA A 76 -5.81 23.34 6.42
CA ALA A 76 -7.06 24.10 6.57
C ALA A 76 -7.14 25.25 5.55
N TYR A 77 -6.04 25.98 5.35
CA TYR A 77 -5.97 27.02 4.32
C TYR A 77 -6.28 26.49 2.92
N VAL A 78 -5.70 25.32 2.55
CA VAL A 78 -5.98 24.68 1.27
C VAL A 78 -7.44 24.22 1.16
N ALA A 79 -8.03 23.73 2.24
CA ALA A 79 -9.43 23.29 2.25
C ALA A 79 -10.42 24.47 2.08
N GLU A 80 -10.08 25.66 2.57
CA GLU A 80 -10.90 26.87 2.50
C GLU A 80 -10.69 27.67 1.20
N ASN A 81 -9.60 27.47 0.47
CA ASN A 81 -9.24 28.23 -0.73
C ASN A 81 -9.18 27.31 -1.97
N PRO A 82 -10.24 27.24 -2.78
CA PRO A 82 -10.38 26.26 -3.87
C PRO A 82 -9.31 26.33 -4.98
N GLU A 83 -8.61 27.45 -5.14
CA GLU A 83 -7.50 27.59 -6.08
C GLU A 83 -6.24 26.84 -5.63
N TYR A 84 -6.14 26.47 -4.35
CA TYR A 84 -5.09 25.62 -3.81
C TYR A 84 -5.54 24.16 -3.73
N SER A 85 -4.62 23.26 -3.94
CA SER A 85 -4.89 21.81 -3.81
C SER A 85 -3.79 21.06 -3.08
N THR A 86 -2.68 21.70 -2.80
CA THR A 86 -1.47 21.01 -2.36
C THR A 86 -0.82 21.72 -1.19
N VAL A 87 -0.50 20.94 -0.15
CA VAL A 87 0.47 21.30 0.89
C VAL A 87 1.75 20.54 0.60
N HIS A 88 2.87 21.26 0.49
CA HIS A 88 4.19 20.69 0.20
C HIS A 88 5.13 20.90 1.39
N LEU A 89 5.57 19.78 1.97
CA LEU A 89 6.57 19.74 3.04
C LEU A 89 7.97 19.84 2.41
N LYS A 90 8.73 20.88 2.71
CA LYS A 90 10.09 21.04 2.21
C LYS A 90 11.04 20.07 2.87
N GLY A 91 12.01 19.60 2.09
CA GLY A 91 12.97 18.59 2.51
C GLY A 91 14.07 19.09 3.45
N ASN A 92 14.94 18.16 3.83
CA ASN A 92 16.01 18.34 4.83
C ASN A 92 15.47 18.83 6.20
N THR A 93 14.25 18.42 6.53
CA THR A 93 13.53 18.82 7.73
C THR A 93 12.84 17.62 8.35
N THR A 94 12.96 17.48 9.66
CA THR A 94 12.13 16.60 10.47
C THR A 94 11.06 17.43 11.16
N TYR A 95 9.82 17.21 10.78
CA TYR A 95 8.62 17.78 11.37
C TYR A 95 8.18 16.92 12.54
N VAL A 96 8.36 17.40 13.75
CA VAL A 96 8.04 16.67 14.98
C VAL A 96 6.60 16.95 15.39
N ILE A 97 5.80 15.89 15.50
CA ILE A 97 4.38 16.00 15.82
C ILE A 97 4.05 15.40 17.19
N SER A 98 3.21 16.07 17.96
CA SER A 98 2.60 15.60 19.22
C SER A 98 1.10 15.39 19.09
N ASP A 99 0.50 15.72 17.94
CA ASP A 99 -0.92 15.50 17.62
C ASP A 99 -1.09 15.14 16.15
N SER A 100 -2.30 14.70 15.78
CA SER A 100 -2.62 14.23 14.43
C SER A 100 -2.57 15.36 13.39
N ILE A 101 -2.10 15.02 12.21
CA ILE A 101 -2.25 15.82 11.01
C ILE A 101 -3.63 15.53 10.41
N LEU A 102 -4.40 16.59 10.13
CA LEU A 102 -5.79 16.52 9.68
C LEU A 102 -5.92 16.99 8.23
N ILE A 103 -6.26 16.07 7.32
CA ILE A 103 -6.35 16.35 5.89
C ILE A 103 -7.80 16.45 5.42
N GLY A 104 -8.11 17.49 4.65
CA GLY A 104 -9.43 17.73 4.06
C GLY A 104 -9.61 17.08 2.69
N SER A 105 -10.84 17.12 2.18
CA SER A 105 -11.16 16.67 0.83
C SER A 105 -10.44 17.49 -0.24
N ASN A 106 -10.23 16.90 -1.43
CA ASN A 106 -9.58 17.52 -2.59
C ASN A 106 -8.13 18.01 -2.33
N THR A 107 -7.41 17.37 -1.41
CA THR A 107 -6.09 17.82 -0.94
C THR A 107 -4.99 16.84 -1.29
N VAL A 108 -3.84 17.35 -1.72
CA VAL A 108 -2.55 16.65 -1.78
C VAL A 108 -1.72 17.07 -0.59
N LEU A 109 -1.30 16.14 0.24
CA LEU A 109 -0.16 16.32 1.13
C LEU A 109 1.04 15.64 0.48
N GLN A 110 2.01 16.41 0.04
CA GLN A 110 3.24 15.89 -0.56
C GLN A 110 4.46 16.46 0.14
N GLY A 111 5.60 15.81 -0.03
CA GLY A 111 6.86 16.33 0.47
C GLY A 111 8.03 15.98 -0.42
N ASP A 112 9.15 16.65 -0.19
CA ASP A 112 10.44 16.22 -0.72
C ASP A 112 10.85 14.90 -0.05
N ARG A 113 11.64 14.08 -0.72
CA ARG A 113 12.06 12.76 -0.21
C ARG A 113 12.85 12.81 1.12
N THR A 114 13.37 13.97 1.46
CA THR A 114 14.11 14.23 2.70
C THR A 114 13.27 14.98 3.75
N ALA A 115 11.96 15.13 3.52
CA ALA A 115 11.02 15.60 4.52
C ALA A 115 10.56 14.40 5.37
N VAL A 116 10.63 14.52 6.69
CA VAL A 116 10.26 13.48 7.64
C VAL A 116 9.18 14.00 8.58
N ILE A 117 8.04 13.32 8.67
CA ILE A 117 7.10 13.52 9.77
C ILE A 117 7.43 12.48 10.84
N LYS A 118 7.79 12.93 12.03
CA LYS A 118 8.18 12.08 13.14
C LYS A 118 7.31 12.30 14.36
N LEU A 119 6.82 11.20 14.95
CA LEU A 119 6.20 11.27 16.28
C LEU A 119 7.25 11.67 17.32
N GLU A 120 6.91 12.58 18.21
CA GLU A 120 7.82 13.00 19.28
C GLU A 120 8.21 11.83 20.20
N ASP A 121 9.29 12.01 20.96
CA ASP A 121 9.72 11.03 21.95
C ASP A 121 8.80 11.07 23.17
N ASN A 122 8.37 9.91 23.68
CA ASN A 122 7.48 9.77 24.84
C ASN A 122 6.16 10.54 24.68
N ALA A 123 5.58 10.44 23.50
CA ALA A 123 4.40 11.20 23.08
C ALA A 123 3.15 10.95 23.92
N ASP A 124 3.12 9.93 24.79
CA ASP A 124 1.90 9.43 25.48
C ASP A 124 0.69 9.31 24.53
N TRP A 125 0.96 8.78 23.34
CA TRP A 125 -0.01 8.78 22.25
C TRP A 125 -1.23 7.92 22.54
N THR A 126 -2.40 8.49 22.37
CA THR A 126 -3.67 7.80 22.63
C THR A 126 -3.85 6.58 21.72
N VAL A 127 -4.25 5.46 22.30
CA VAL A 127 -4.60 4.24 21.59
C VAL A 127 -5.58 4.51 20.45
N GLY A 128 -5.26 4.00 19.26
CA GLY A 128 -6.10 4.15 18.07
C GLY A 128 -6.06 5.52 17.39
N LYS A 129 -5.39 6.51 17.97
CA LYS A 129 -5.21 7.84 17.35
C LYS A 129 -4.18 7.74 16.22
N PRO A 130 -4.52 8.05 14.95
CA PRO A 130 -3.57 7.98 13.85
C PRO A 130 -2.68 9.22 13.77
N MET A 131 -1.49 9.08 13.15
CA MET A 131 -0.60 10.23 12.91
C MET A 131 -1.17 11.17 11.83
N ILE A 132 -1.75 10.60 10.76
CA ILE A 132 -2.46 11.36 9.70
C ILE A 132 -3.86 10.79 9.56
N THR A 133 -4.86 11.67 9.57
CA THR A 133 -6.25 11.26 9.41
C THR A 133 -7.09 12.35 8.72
N GLN A 134 -8.35 12.04 8.51
CA GLN A 134 -9.31 12.98 7.93
C GLN A 134 -9.68 14.11 8.88
N MET A 135 -9.86 15.30 8.32
CA MET A 135 -10.35 16.47 9.03
C MET A 135 -11.84 16.36 9.33
N ASP A 136 -12.64 15.85 8.38
CA ASP A 136 -14.08 15.67 8.52
C ASP A 136 -14.40 14.27 9.03
N ARG A 137 -15.11 14.17 10.14
CA ARG A 137 -15.54 12.89 10.73
C ARG A 137 -16.51 12.11 9.86
N SER A 138 -17.16 12.73 8.90
CA SER A 138 -18.02 12.05 7.92
C SER A 138 -17.27 11.44 6.75
N GLY A 139 -15.94 11.58 6.72
CA GLY A 139 -15.06 11.09 5.67
C GLY A 139 -14.57 12.20 4.74
N VAL A 140 -13.59 11.84 3.91
CA VAL A 140 -12.98 12.73 2.91
C VAL A 140 -13.03 12.11 1.52
N ASN A 141 -12.89 12.95 0.52
CA ASN A 141 -12.92 12.54 -0.86
C ASN A 141 -11.77 13.19 -1.65
N ARG A 142 -11.09 12.40 -2.49
CA ARG A 142 -9.97 12.85 -3.32
C ARG A 142 -8.79 13.38 -2.49
N VAL A 143 -8.18 12.49 -1.75
CA VAL A 143 -6.96 12.76 -0.97
C VAL A 143 -5.79 12.02 -1.60
N THR A 144 -4.66 12.71 -1.74
CA THR A 144 -3.38 12.09 -2.11
C THR A 144 -2.33 12.41 -1.06
N ILE A 145 -1.60 11.39 -0.60
CA ILE A 145 -0.45 11.54 0.30
C ILE A 145 0.77 10.93 -0.38
N LYS A 146 1.86 11.71 -0.55
CA LYS A 146 2.99 11.21 -1.35
C LYS A 146 4.34 11.85 -1.06
N GLY A 147 5.38 11.05 -1.27
CA GLY A 147 6.74 11.52 -1.56
C GLY A 147 7.60 11.90 -0.37
N PHE A 148 7.18 11.62 0.88
CA PHE A 148 7.94 11.91 2.09
C PHE A 148 8.02 10.70 3.03
N GLU A 149 8.73 10.86 4.13
CA GLU A 149 8.95 9.84 5.15
C GLU A 149 8.01 10.04 6.36
N ILE A 150 7.50 8.95 6.92
CA ILE A 150 6.81 8.93 8.21
C ILE A 150 7.57 7.97 9.14
N ASP A 151 8.12 8.53 10.21
CA ASP A 151 8.75 7.81 11.32
C ASP A 151 7.76 7.73 12.49
N GLY A 152 7.25 6.54 12.75
CA GLY A 152 6.35 6.28 13.88
C GLY A 152 7.08 6.28 15.23
N ASN A 153 8.40 6.39 15.23
CA ASN A 153 9.26 6.55 16.41
C ASN A 153 8.97 5.53 17.53
N HIS A 154 8.67 4.30 17.13
CA HIS A 154 8.24 3.24 18.04
C HIS A 154 9.22 3.03 19.21
N ASP A 155 10.53 3.05 18.93
CA ASP A 155 11.52 2.66 19.92
C ASP A 155 11.71 3.72 21.05
N ASN A 156 11.23 4.94 20.84
CA ASN A 156 11.11 5.99 21.86
C ASN A 156 9.68 6.17 22.41
N ASN A 157 8.76 5.27 22.04
CA ASN A 157 7.36 5.27 22.48
C ASN A 157 6.95 3.85 22.95
N LEU A 158 7.77 3.27 23.86
CA LEU A 158 7.63 1.87 24.31
C LEU A 158 6.56 1.65 25.39
N ASP A 159 5.89 2.68 25.85
CA ASP A 159 4.81 2.63 26.84
C ASP A 159 3.59 1.81 26.32
N LYS A 160 3.46 1.67 25.03
CA LYS A 160 2.43 0.86 24.37
C LYS A 160 3.01 -0.51 23.99
N LYS A 161 2.44 -1.57 24.52
CA LYS A 161 2.78 -2.94 24.09
C LYS A 161 2.28 -3.14 22.66
N ARG A 162 3.14 -3.71 21.82
CA ARG A 162 2.78 -4.07 20.44
C ARG A 162 1.57 -5.00 20.43
N GLY A 163 0.63 -4.75 19.52
CA GLY A 163 -0.64 -5.47 19.46
C GLY A 163 -1.67 -5.05 20.51
N GLN A 164 -1.32 -4.12 21.42
CA GLN A 164 -2.24 -3.51 22.36
C GLN A 164 -2.10 -1.99 22.27
N GLY A 165 -3.11 -1.33 21.73
CA GLY A 165 -3.14 0.12 21.74
C GLY A 165 -2.18 0.77 20.74
N TYR A 166 -2.05 0.17 19.59
CA TYR A 166 -1.25 0.74 18.52
C TYR A 166 -1.97 1.88 17.81
N TYR A 167 -1.17 2.78 17.30
CA TYR A 167 -1.60 3.85 16.39
C TYR A 167 -1.19 3.51 14.96
N ASN A 168 -2.01 3.95 14.01
CA ASN A 168 -1.74 3.82 12.60
C ASN A 168 -1.01 5.07 12.08
N MET A 169 -0.17 4.92 11.08
CA MET A 169 0.47 6.06 10.45
C MET A 169 -0.54 6.91 9.69
N ILE A 170 -1.36 6.27 8.85
CA ILE A 170 -2.42 6.91 8.09
C ILE A 170 -3.71 6.12 8.32
N HIS A 171 -4.81 6.79 8.66
CA HIS A 171 -6.09 6.12 8.83
C HIS A 171 -7.24 6.99 8.29
N PHE A 172 -8.02 6.43 7.36
CA PHE A 172 -9.23 7.01 6.81
C PHE A 172 -10.42 6.07 7.00
N TYR A 173 -11.58 6.64 7.28
CA TYR A 173 -12.83 5.90 7.36
C TYR A 173 -13.96 6.68 6.65
N ASP A 174 -14.97 5.98 6.16
CA ASP A 174 -16.10 6.54 5.41
C ASP A 174 -15.67 7.45 4.24
N SER A 175 -14.49 7.13 3.63
CA SER A 175 -13.78 8.00 2.69
C SER A 175 -13.74 7.42 1.28
N LYS A 176 -13.50 8.28 0.28
CA LYS A 176 -13.45 7.85 -1.14
C LYS A 176 -12.25 8.46 -1.86
N ASN A 177 -11.73 7.70 -2.84
CA ASN A 177 -10.68 8.19 -3.72
C ASN A 177 -9.42 8.60 -2.92
N ILE A 178 -8.86 7.63 -2.20
CA ILE A 178 -7.64 7.77 -1.40
C ILE A 178 -6.45 7.20 -2.17
N ASP A 179 -5.43 7.99 -2.36
CA ASP A 179 -4.20 7.65 -3.08
C ASP A 179 -2.98 7.91 -2.20
N VAL A 180 -2.26 6.82 -1.85
CA VAL A 180 -1.04 6.90 -1.03
C VAL A 180 0.11 6.25 -1.79
N HIS A 181 1.12 7.04 -2.17
CA HIS A 181 2.22 6.52 -2.96
C HIS A 181 3.57 7.22 -2.76
N GLY A 182 4.65 6.50 -3.10
CA GLY A 182 6.01 7.02 -3.02
C GLY A 182 6.46 7.39 -1.62
N MET A 183 5.84 6.78 -0.61
CA MET A 183 6.11 7.01 0.80
C MET A 183 7.21 6.08 1.33
N TYR A 184 7.92 6.53 2.35
CA TYR A 184 8.67 5.66 3.24
C TYR A 184 8.04 5.72 4.64
N MET A 185 7.44 4.62 5.08
CA MET A 185 6.75 4.51 6.37
C MET A 185 7.46 3.47 7.23
N HIS A 186 7.89 3.83 8.42
CA HIS A 186 8.65 2.90 9.25
C HIS A 186 8.52 3.13 10.76
N ASP A 187 8.93 2.12 11.50
CA ASP A 187 9.01 2.11 12.96
C ASP A 187 7.71 2.55 13.66
N GLY A 188 6.55 2.16 13.09
CA GLY A 188 5.23 2.43 13.64
C GLY A 188 4.70 1.31 14.54
N HIS A 189 3.72 1.64 15.38
CA HIS A 189 3.03 0.69 16.25
C HIS A 189 1.94 -0.11 15.55
N GLY A 190 1.24 0.49 14.60
CA GLY A 190 0.09 -0.08 13.90
C GLY A 190 0.33 -0.24 12.40
N ASP A 191 -0.69 0.09 11.63
CA ASP A 191 -0.71 -0.02 10.17
C ASP A 191 -0.03 1.16 9.48
N GLY A 192 0.50 0.92 8.29
CA GLY A 192 0.96 1.99 7.41
C GLY A 192 -0.21 2.81 6.88
N LEU A 193 -1.11 2.16 6.16
CA LEU A 193 -2.40 2.73 5.75
C LEU A 193 -3.53 1.83 6.25
N LYS A 194 -4.44 2.38 7.03
CA LYS A 194 -5.71 1.74 7.37
C LYS A 194 -6.86 2.48 6.71
N VAL A 195 -7.80 1.74 6.12
CA VAL A 195 -9.04 2.29 5.58
C VAL A 195 -10.23 1.45 6.03
N GLU A 196 -11.30 2.11 6.41
CA GLU A 196 -12.54 1.46 6.86
C GLU A 196 -13.75 2.04 6.14
N ARG A 197 -14.69 1.21 5.68
CA ARG A 197 -15.92 1.63 4.99
C ARG A 197 -15.66 2.65 3.88
N SER A 198 -14.60 2.39 3.12
CA SER A 198 -14.05 3.34 2.16
C SER A 198 -14.00 2.75 0.75
N SER A 199 -13.85 3.58 -0.28
CA SER A 199 -13.85 3.10 -1.67
C SER A 199 -12.81 3.80 -2.55
N ASN A 200 -12.38 3.11 -3.61
CA ASN A 200 -11.36 3.56 -4.56
C ASN A 200 -10.04 3.89 -3.86
N ILE A 201 -9.43 2.87 -3.29
CA ILE A 201 -8.19 2.97 -2.51
C ILE A 201 -7.02 2.53 -3.38
N ILE A 202 -5.98 3.35 -3.45
CA ILE A 202 -4.77 3.12 -4.24
C ILE A 202 -3.56 3.25 -3.31
N PHE A 203 -2.71 2.22 -3.30
CA PHE A 203 -1.51 2.13 -2.46
C PHE A 203 -0.35 1.57 -3.29
N TYR A 204 0.61 2.40 -3.70
CA TYR A 204 1.66 1.93 -4.62
C TYR A 204 2.99 2.66 -4.48
N ASN A 205 4.06 2.02 -4.95
CA ASN A 205 5.42 2.55 -4.90
C ASN A 205 5.87 2.94 -3.48
N ASN A 206 5.33 2.30 -2.45
CA ASN A 206 5.68 2.59 -1.06
C ASN A 206 6.77 1.64 -0.56
N LYS A 207 7.62 2.14 0.32
CA LYS A 207 8.49 1.35 1.17
C LYS A 207 7.93 1.39 2.59
N VAL A 208 7.61 0.21 3.12
CA VAL A 208 7.06 0.02 4.46
C VAL A 208 7.99 -0.87 5.26
N TYR A 209 8.42 -0.43 6.43
CA TYR A 209 9.43 -1.16 7.19
C TYR A 209 9.17 -1.12 8.69
N LYS A 210 9.25 -2.29 9.34
CA LYS A 210 9.11 -2.41 10.80
C LYS A 210 7.82 -1.82 11.37
N LEU A 211 6.70 -1.95 10.70
CA LEU A 211 5.41 -1.62 11.30
C LEU A 211 4.98 -2.70 12.29
N GLY A 212 4.24 -2.29 13.29
CA GLY A 212 3.72 -3.19 14.33
C GLY A 212 2.60 -4.09 13.84
N HIS A 213 1.91 -3.70 12.77
CA HIS A 213 0.77 -4.43 12.23
C HIS A 213 0.88 -4.55 10.70
N ASP A 214 -0.09 -4.12 9.89
CA ASP A 214 -0.11 -4.31 8.45
C ASP A 214 0.53 -3.14 7.67
N GLY A 215 1.03 -3.39 6.46
CA GLY A 215 1.43 -2.31 5.55
C GLY A 215 0.22 -1.55 5.02
N LEU A 216 -0.78 -2.29 4.54
CA LEU A 216 -2.13 -1.80 4.21
C LEU A 216 -3.17 -2.70 4.86
N PHE A 217 -4.13 -2.12 5.57
CA PHE A 217 -5.31 -2.81 6.09
C PHE A 217 -6.60 -2.14 5.62
N ALA A 218 -7.37 -2.82 4.78
CA ALA A 218 -8.68 -2.38 4.33
C ALA A 218 -9.79 -3.20 5.00
N ILE A 219 -10.79 -2.53 5.56
CA ILE A 219 -11.93 -3.15 6.25
C ILE A 219 -13.23 -2.63 5.66
N ASP A 220 -14.17 -3.53 5.37
CA ASP A 220 -15.53 -3.19 4.87
C ASP A 220 -15.46 -2.19 3.69
N SER A 221 -14.48 -2.38 2.79
CA SER A 221 -14.12 -1.41 1.77
C SER A 221 -14.16 -2.01 0.36
N GLU A 222 -14.12 -1.19 -0.69
CA GLU A 222 -14.23 -1.66 -2.05
C GLU A 222 -13.28 -0.95 -3.03
N ASN A 223 -12.97 -1.59 -4.16
CA ASN A 223 -12.09 -1.08 -5.20
C ASN A 223 -10.69 -0.74 -4.65
N ILE A 224 -10.02 -1.75 -4.11
CA ILE A 224 -8.71 -1.60 -3.46
C ILE A 224 -7.64 -2.12 -4.41
N LYS A 225 -6.60 -1.31 -4.66
CA LYS A 225 -5.44 -1.69 -5.45
C LYS A 225 -4.15 -1.38 -4.71
N ALA A 226 -3.27 -2.38 -4.61
CA ALA A 226 -1.93 -2.19 -4.05
C ALA A 226 -0.90 -2.85 -4.96
N TRP A 227 0.09 -2.07 -5.43
CA TRP A 227 1.12 -2.59 -6.33
C TRP A 227 2.47 -1.90 -6.17
N ASN A 228 3.51 -2.61 -6.58
CA ASN A 228 4.90 -2.13 -6.57
C ASN A 228 5.33 -1.59 -5.19
N ASN A 229 4.83 -2.20 -4.11
CA ASN A 229 5.25 -1.88 -2.75
C ASN A 229 6.33 -2.85 -2.28
N ARG A 230 7.24 -2.37 -1.44
CA ARG A 230 8.17 -3.18 -0.68
C ARG A 230 7.81 -3.11 0.79
N ILE A 231 7.36 -4.22 1.36
CA ILE A 231 6.74 -4.24 2.69
C ILE A 231 7.43 -5.27 3.57
N THR A 232 7.93 -4.82 4.71
CA THR A 232 8.42 -5.66 5.80
C THR A 232 7.64 -5.33 7.07
N CYS A 233 6.72 -6.20 7.46
CA CYS A 233 5.87 -6.01 8.63
C CYS A 233 6.25 -6.92 9.79
N ARG A 234 5.82 -6.55 11.00
CA ARG A 234 6.19 -7.27 12.22
C ARG A 234 5.18 -8.31 12.64
N THR A 235 3.90 -8.11 12.39
CA THR A 235 2.85 -8.96 13.00
C THR A 235 1.95 -9.66 11.99
N ASN A 236 0.89 -9.04 11.48
CA ASN A 236 -0.16 -9.77 10.77
C ASN A 236 0.14 -9.97 9.29
N GLY A 237 0.33 -8.93 8.52
CA GLY A 237 0.55 -9.08 7.11
C GLY A 237 1.22 -7.89 6.45
N GLY A 238 1.60 -8.06 5.21
CA GLY A 238 2.02 -6.95 4.36
C GLY A 238 0.80 -6.20 3.84
N LEU A 239 -0.11 -6.92 3.20
CA LEU A 239 -1.36 -6.41 2.65
C LEU A 239 -2.52 -7.22 3.23
N ARG A 240 -3.54 -6.53 3.74
CA ARG A 240 -4.71 -7.16 4.34
C ARG A 240 -6.00 -6.52 3.86
N ALA A 241 -6.97 -7.36 3.49
CA ALA A 241 -8.34 -6.94 3.19
C ALA A 241 -9.32 -7.81 3.97
N MET A 242 -10.19 -7.18 4.74
CA MET A 242 -11.24 -7.84 5.52
C MET A 242 -12.61 -7.35 5.07
N ASN A 243 -13.53 -8.26 4.77
CA ASN A 243 -14.90 -7.94 4.31
C ASN A 243 -14.91 -6.93 3.14
N SER A 244 -13.97 -7.07 2.20
CA SER A 244 -13.73 -6.08 1.17
C SER A 244 -13.83 -6.69 -0.22
N ASN A 245 -14.32 -5.92 -1.19
CA ASN A 245 -14.62 -6.37 -2.55
C ASN A 245 -13.75 -5.67 -3.59
N HIS A 246 -13.60 -6.29 -4.77
CA HIS A 246 -12.84 -5.74 -5.90
C HIS A 246 -11.40 -5.40 -5.49
N VAL A 247 -10.69 -6.40 -4.94
CA VAL A 247 -9.33 -6.26 -4.39
C VAL A 247 -8.31 -6.74 -5.40
N LYS A 248 -7.29 -5.92 -5.71
CA LYS A 248 -6.15 -6.31 -6.56
C LYS A 248 -4.83 -5.99 -5.89
N PHE A 249 -4.06 -7.05 -5.58
CA PHE A 249 -2.71 -6.94 -5.02
C PHE A 249 -1.72 -7.57 -5.98
N TYR A 250 -0.81 -6.76 -6.57
CA TYR A 250 0.08 -7.25 -7.60
C TYR A 250 1.45 -6.53 -7.61
N ASP A 251 2.44 -7.19 -8.14
CA ASP A 251 3.82 -6.66 -8.27
C ASP A 251 4.43 -6.18 -6.95
N ASN A 252 4.02 -6.74 -5.80
CA ASN A 252 4.56 -6.36 -4.49
C ASN A 252 5.67 -7.33 -4.07
N VAL A 253 6.62 -6.83 -3.26
CA VAL A 253 7.61 -7.63 -2.55
C VAL A 253 7.32 -7.53 -1.06
N ILE A 254 6.99 -8.65 -0.44
CA ILE A 254 6.47 -8.69 0.94
C ILE A 254 7.23 -9.73 1.75
N ASP A 255 7.67 -9.35 2.94
CA ASP A 255 8.17 -10.26 3.96
C ASP A 255 7.58 -9.93 5.34
N SER A 256 7.58 -10.92 6.23
CA SER A 256 7.19 -10.75 7.63
C SER A 256 8.32 -11.19 8.57
N PHE A 257 9.51 -10.72 8.30
CA PHE A 257 10.75 -11.11 8.99
C PHE A 257 10.69 -10.96 10.51
N PHE A 258 9.86 -10.07 11.02
CA PHE A 258 9.69 -9.86 12.45
C PHE A 258 8.57 -10.74 13.01
N HIS A 259 8.92 -11.89 13.50
CA HIS A 259 8.04 -12.98 13.95
C HIS A 259 7.31 -12.67 15.26
N TRP A 260 6.27 -11.87 15.23
CA TRP A 260 5.55 -11.44 16.44
C TRP A 260 4.31 -12.26 16.76
N SER A 261 3.65 -12.79 15.76
CA SER A 261 2.49 -13.64 15.92
C SER A 261 2.54 -14.83 14.97
N ALA A 262 1.81 -15.86 15.30
CA ALA A 262 1.61 -17.02 14.44
C ALA A 262 0.99 -16.66 13.09
N GLY A 263 0.26 -15.53 13.03
CA GLY A 263 -0.46 -15.08 11.87
C GLY A 263 0.33 -14.24 10.87
N GLY A 264 1.63 -13.97 11.07
CA GLY A 264 2.46 -13.13 10.21
C GLY A 264 2.48 -13.54 8.74
N ALA A 265 1.35 -13.38 8.05
CA ALA A 265 1.19 -13.69 6.64
C ALA A 265 1.79 -12.59 5.75
N GLY A 266 2.16 -12.93 4.52
CA GLY A 266 2.51 -11.92 3.53
C GLY A 266 1.29 -11.15 3.05
N ILE A 267 0.25 -11.88 2.62
CA ILE A 267 -1.05 -11.32 2.24
C ILE A 267 -2.15 -12.05 3.03
N LEU A 268 -3.14 -11.29 3.52
CA LEU A 268 -4.26 -11.81 4.29
C LEU A 268 -5.59 -11.28 3.74
N ILE A 269 -6.46 -12.19 3.33
CA ILE A 269 -7.84 -11.90 2.93
C ILE A 269 -8.79 -12.57 3.93
N GLU A 270 -9.64 -11.78 4.56
CA GLU A 270 -10.52 -12.24 5.62
C GLU A 270 -11.99 -11.95 5.33
N LYS A 271 -12.83 -12.94 5.61
CA LYS A 271 -14.27 -12.80 5.69
C LYS A 271 -14.71 -13.03 7.15
N THR A 272 -15.36 -12.04 7.72
CA THR A 272 -15.99 -12.13 9.05
C THR A 272 -17.51 -11.97 8.92
N THR A 273 -18.02 -10.78 8.98
CA THR A 273 -19.45 -10.46 8.90
C THR A 273 -19.87 -9.89 7.54
N GLY A 274 -18.92 -9.33 6.75
CA GLY A 274 -19.18 -8.75 5.45
C GLY A 274 -18.96 -9.70 4.29
N ILE A 275 -18.94 -9.17 3.09
CA ILE A 275 -18.73 -9.90 1.83
C ILE A 275 -17.29 -9.73 1.35
N VAL A 276 -16.73 -10.80 0.79
CA VAL A 276 -15.47 -10.78 0.03
C VAL A 276 -15.73 -11.37 -1.34
N ASN A 277 -15.61 -10.56 -2.37
CA ASN A 277 -15.86 -10.99 -3.74
C ASN A 277 -14.91 -10.26 -4.70
N ASP A 278 -14.55 -10.92 -5.81
CA ASP A 278 -13.67 -10.37 -6.85
C ASP A 278 -12.30 -9.93 -6.30
N VAL A 279 -11.50 -10.93 -5.92
CA VAL A 279 -10.14 -10.75 -5.40
C VAL A 279 -9.14 -11.33 -6.38
N GLU A 280 -8.18 -10.54 -6.82
CA GLU A 280 -7.10 -10.94 -7.72
C GLU A 280 -5.73 -10.64 -7.09
N ILE A 281 -4.90 -11.67 -6.95
CA ILE A 281 -3.57 -11.57 -6.32
C ILE A 281 -2.55 -12.19 -7.27
N TYR A 282 -1.67 -11.36 -7.85
CA TYR A 282 -0.76 -11.84 -8.90
C TYR A 282 0.58 -11.11 -8.95
N ASN A 283 1.58 -11.78 -9.53
CA ASN A 283 2.94 -11.27 -9.71
C ASN A 283 3.62 -10.80 -8.41
N ASN A 284 3.15 -11.19 -7.23
CA ASN A 284 3.80 -10.82 -5.99
C ASN A 284 4.96 -11.77 -5.68
N THR A 285 6.00 -11.23 -5.05
CA THR A 285 7.06 -12.01 -4.41
C THR A 285 6.85 -11.95 -2.89
N ILE A 286 6.54 -13.08 -2.29
CA ILE A 286 6.24 -13.20 -0.87
C ILE A 286 7.27 -14.16 -0.27
N HIS A 287 8.01 -13.68 0.72
CA HIS A 287 9.11 -14.46 1.26
C HIS A 287 9.34 -14.26 2.77
N ASP A 288 10.08 -15.18 3.38
CA ASP A 288 10.47 -15.09 4.79
C ASP A 288 9.31 -14.79 5.73
N THR A 289 8.16 -15.45 5.51
CA THR A 289 6.99 -15.27 6.37
C THR A 289 6.98 -16.30 7.50
N TYR A 290 6.61 -15.86 8.70
CA TYR A 290 6.45 -16.74 9.85
C TYR A 290 5.14 -17.51 9.78
N GLY A 291 4.04 -16.87 9.42
CA GLY A 291 2.78 -17.47 9.05
C GLY A 291 2.71 -17.83 7.55
N PRO A 292 1.51 -18.04 7.00
CA PRO A 292 1.34 -18.31 5.58
C PRO A 292 1.93 -17.23 4.68
N GLY A 293 2.42 -17.60 3.50
CA GLY A 293 2.72 -16.60 2.48
C GLY A 293 1.48 -15.82 2.08
N LEU A 294 0.39 -16.54 1.79
CA LEU A 294 -0.93 -15.97 1.54
C LEU A 294 -1.98 -16.76 2.36
N TRP A 295 -2.86 -16.04 3.00
CA TRP A 295 -3.92 -16.62 3.81
C TRP A 295 -5.29 -16.10 3.41
N LEU A 296 -6.19 -17.00 2.98
CA LEU A 296 -7.62 -16.76 2.82
C LEU A 296 -8.34 -17.38 3.99
N ILE A 297 -9.02 -16.59 4.81
CA ILE A 297 -9.74 -17.11 5.96
C ILE A 297 -11.17 -16.57 6.05
N GLY A 298 -12.14 -17.48 6.02
CA GLY A 298 -13.53 -17.21 6.33
C GLY A 298 -13.86 -17.67 7.74
N TYR A 299 -14.29 -16.75 8.58
CA TYR A 299 -14.71 -17.05 9.94
C TYR A 299 -16.20 -17.35 9.98
N GLY A 300 -16.58 -18.36 10.75
CA GLY A 300 -17.95 -18.80 10.91
C GLY A 300 -18.21 -20.17 10.27
N ASN A 301 -19.21 -20.89 10.79
CA ASN A 301 -19.46 -22.28 10.42
C ASN A 301 -20.34 -22.45 9.18
N SER A 302 -21.04 -21.42 8.75
CA SER A 302 -21.79 -21.41 7.50
C SER A 302 -22.20 -19.99 7.11
N TYR A 303 -21.93 -19.62 5.89
CA TYR A 303 -22.41 -18.42 5.24
C TYR A 303 -22.69 -18.75 3.76
N PRO A 304 -23.57 -17.98 3.08
CA PRO A 304 -23.83 -18.17 1.66
C PRO A 304 -22.56 -18.11 0.84
N ARG A 305 -22.49 -18.93 -0.22
CA ARG A 305 -21.33 -19.00 -1.11
C ARG A 305 -20.95 -17.63 -1.67
N GLU A 306 -21.93 -16.84 -2.05
CA GLU A 306 -21.79 -15.49 -2.62
C GLU A 306 -21.15 -14.47 -1.67
N GLU A 307 -21.00 -14.79 -0.38
CA GLU A 307 -20.35 -13.92 0.59
C GLU A 307 -18.82 -14.07 0.66
N ALA A 308 -18.27 -15.15 0.08
CA ALA A 308 -16.81 -15.37 0.03
C ALA A 308 -16.42 -16.17 -1.21
N GLN A 309 -16.28 -15.50 -2.35
CA GLN A 309 -16.04 -16.15 -3.64
C GLN A 309 -15.25 -15.32 -4.64
N ASN A 310 -14.99 -15.92 -5.81
CA ASN A 310 -14.32 -15.31 -6.95
C ASN A 310 -12.92 -14.78 -6.57
N VAL A 311 -12.06 -15.68 -6.10
CA VAL A 311 -10.68 -15.37 -5.76
C VAL A 311 -9.75 -15.98 -6.80
N HIS A 312 -8.89 -15.19 -7.42
CA HIS A 312 -7.89 -15.65 -8.37
C HIS A 312 -6.47 -15.31 -7.89
N ILE A 313 -5.67 -16.35 -7.67
CA ILE A 313 -4.29 -16.25 -7.17
C ILE A 313 -3.34 -16.86 -8.21
N HIS A 314 -2.55 -16.03 -8.89
CA HIS A 314 -1.73 -16.52 -9.99
C HIS A 314 -0.39 -15.78 -10.17
N HIS A 315 0.58 -16.48 -10.74
CA HIS A 315 1.91 -15.93 -11.06
C HIS A 315 2.66 -15.33 -9.86
N ASN A 316 2.32 -15.72 -8.63
CA ASN A 316 3.07 -15.30 -7.46
C ASN A 316 4.25 -16.23 -7.19
N THR A 317 5.28 -15.70 -6.56
CA THR A 317 6.42 -16.48 -6.06
C THR A 317 6.41 -16.48 -4.54
N PHE A 318 6.42 -17.67 -3.96
CA PHE A 318 6.50 -17.90 -2.52
C PHE A 318 7.81 -18.62 -2.22
N TYR A 319 8.66 -18.04 -1.37
CA TYR A 319 9.83 -18.77 -0.90
C TYR A 319 10.07 -18.55 0.60
N ASN A 320 10.54 -19.59 1.26
CA ASN A 320 10.78 -19.59 2.71
C ASN A 320 9.56 -19.07 3.52
N THR A 321 8.34 -19.54 3.17
CA THR A 321 7.10 -19.15 3.82
C THR A 321 6.60 -20.22 4.79
N GLY A 322 5.85 -19.81 5.83
CA GLY A 322 5.31 -20.72 6.84
C GLY A 322 6.38 -21.25 7.79
N THR A 323 7.35 -20.43 8.17
CA THR A 323 8.55 -20.87 8.92
C THR A 323 8.32 -21.08 10.42
N ASN A 324 7.09 -20.85 10.94
CA ASN A 324 6.78 -21.03 12.36
C ASN A 324 6.84 -22.53 12.74
N PRO A 325 7.81 -22.96 13.55
CA PRO A 325 7.99 -24.37 13.87
C PRO A 325 6.91 -24.93 14.81
N ASN A 326 6.11 -24.08 15.43
CA ASN A 326 5.08 -24.45 16.40
C ASN A 326 3.71 -24.63 15.77
N ILE A 327 3.57 -24.35 14.46
CA ILE A 327 2.28 -24.38 13.77
C ILE A 327 2.43 -25.20 12.48
N ASN A 328 1.65 -26.25 12.36
CA ASN A 328 1.75 -27.22 11.24
C ASN A 328 0.78 -26.96 10.08
N TRP A 329 -0.04 -25.88 10.15
CA TRP A 329 -0.98 -25.54 9.08
C TRP A 329 -0.54 -24.32 8.25
N VAL A 330 0.60 -23.72 8.57
CA VAL A 330 1.16 -22.61 7.79
C VAL A 330 1.95 -23.11 6.59
N GLY A 331 1.97 -22.36 5.51
CA GLY A 331 2.62 -22.78 4.26
C GLY A 331 2.71 -21.64 3.24
N GLY A 332 2.76 -21.98 1.96
CA GLY A 332 2.74 -21.02 0.87
C GLY A 332 1.39 -20.30 0.77
N ILE A 333 0.34 -21.06 0.49
CA ILE A 333 -1.04 -20.57 0.43
C ILE A 333 -1.88 -21.43 1.38
N VAL A 334 -2.64 -20.78 2.25
CA VAL A 334 -3.62 -21.43 3.15
C VAL A 334 -4.99 -20.86 2.85
N THR A 335 -5.98 -21.74 2.61
CA THR A 335 -7.35 -21.31 2.33
C THR A 335 -8.35 -22.01 3.25
N SER A 336 -9.33 -21.28 3.74
CA SER A 336 -10.44 -21.78 4.52
C SER A 336 -11.68 -20.93 4.32
N GLY A 337 -12.80 -21.56 3.97
CA GLY A 337 -14.10 -20.90 3.89
C GLY A 337 -14.31 -20.01 2.66
N PHE A 338 -13.55 -20.17 1.59
CA PHE A 338 -13.74 -19.47 0.33
C PHE A 338 -14.21 -20.43 -0.77
N TYR A 339 -15.11 -19.96 -1.61
CA TYR A 339 -15.64 -20.65 -2.79
C TYR A 339 -15.07 -20.04 -4.08
N ASP A 340 -15.18 -20.76 -5.19
CA ASP A 340 -14.71 -20.31 -6.50
C ASP A 340 -13.31 -19.68 -6.47
N THR A 341 -12.38 -20.39 -5.82
CA THR A 341 -10.99 -19.99 -5.71
C THR A 341 -10.16 -20.70 -6.77
N LEU A 342 -9.57 -19.94 -7.68
CA LEU A 342 -8.64 -20.43 -8.70
C LEU A 342 -7.21 -20.08 -8.27
N ILE A 343 -6.36 -21.11 -8.17
CA ILE A 343 -4.93 -20.99 -7.84
C ILE A 343 -4.14 -21.61 -8.96
N GLU A 344 -3.37 -20.82 -9.71
CA GLU A 344 -2.62 -21.34 -10.85
C GLU A 344 -1.31 -20.58 -11.11
N ASN A 345 -0.38 -21.24 -11.77
CA ASN A 345 0.88 -20.65 -12.23
C ASN A 345 1.71 -19.95 -11.13
N ASN A 346 1.57 -20.38 -9.86
CA ASN A 346 2.38 -19.88 -8.76
C ASN A 346 3.64 -20.73 -8.60
N VAL A 347 4.71 -20.13 -8.13
CA VAL A 347 6.00 -20.80 -7.84
C VAL A 347 6.16 -20.90 -6.32
N PHE A 348 6.52 -22.10 -5.85
CA PHE A 348 6.79 -22.38 -4.44
C PHE A 348 8.20 -22.94 -4.27
N ASP A 349 9.02 -22.31 -3.43
CA ASP A 349 10.37 -22.74 -3.11
C ASP A 349 10.64 -22.61 -1.61
N GLY A 350 11.10 -23.68 -0.97
CA GLY A 350 11.38 -23.67 0.47
C GLY A 350 10.17 -23.40 1.35
N VAL A 351 8.97 -23.82 0.93
CA VAL A 351 7.74 -23.68 1.71
C VAL A 351 7.70 -24.76 2.80
N TYR A 352 7.53 -24.36 4.06
CA TYR A 352 7.37 -25.25 5.19
C TYR A 352 5.92 -25.75 5.27
N HIS A 353 5.75 -27.01 5.67
CA HIS A 353 4.45 -27.67 5.91
C HIS A 353 3.49 -27.76 4.69
N GLY A 354 3.97 -27.56 3.49
CA GLY A 354 3.21 -27.76 2.26
C GLY A 354 2.87 -26.47 1.51
N ALA A 355 2.45 -26.66 0.25
CA ALA A 355 2.02 -25.61 -0.65
C ALA A 355 0.52 -25.39 -0.50
#